data_7107d0cb379c0412bc7b6aa0fa3f7321
#
_entry.id   7107d0cb379c0412bc7b6aa0fa3f7321
#
_cell.length_a   1.000
_cell.length_b   1.000
_cell.length_c   1.000
_cell.angle_alpha   90.00
_cell.angle_beta   90.00
_cell.angle_gamma   90.00
#
_symmetry.space_group_name_H-M   'P 1'
#
loop_
_entity.id
_entity.type
_entity.pdbx_description
1 polymer ?
#
loop_
_entity_poly.entity_id
_entity_poly.type
_entity_poly.pdbx_seq_one_letter_code
_entity_poly.pdbx_strand_id
1 'polypeptide(L)'
;KPISTTYILPSNEHVDIKDIRLMFDCFKKQNINFLEILFTKYYYLNPVYADIYQKILNNAENIAHYNNYAAVNCIAGMVFEKRAALCHPYPSLIDRIEKYGYDRKQLHHIFRCEEFLNRFISGESYANCLIPTNIEFLKEVKSNPIFISLKNAIKLADESVERVKTIKQNYMDNVAIKINSEVDTLLNDTLYDIFKLSFIKELQL
;
A
#
# COMPACT_ATOMS: atom_id res chain seq x y z
N LYS A 1 16.61 3.07 -18.77
CA LYS A 1 15.18 2.98 -18.33
C LYS A 1 15.15 2.36 -16.94
N PRO A 2 14.41 2.92 -15.97
CA PRO A 2 14.29 2.33 -14.63
C PRO A 2 13.73 0.91 -14.69
N ILE A 3 14.29 0.01 -13.85
CA ILE A 3 13.92 -1.39 -13.81
C ILE A 3 12.74 -1.59 -12.83
N SER A 4 11.71 -2.32 -13.27
CA SER A 4 10.68 -2.87 -12.41
C SER A 4 10.34 -4.26 -12.93
N THR A 5 10.62 -5.29 -12.15
CA THR A 5 10.40 -6.68 -12.56
C THR A 5 10.01 -7.52 -11.35
N THR A 6 9.24 -8.58 -11.60
CA THR A 6 8.81 -9.54 -10.59
C THR A 6 9.33 -10.92 -10.99
N TYR A 7 9.93 -11.62 -10.05
CA TYR A 7 10.30 -13.02 -10.18
C TYR A 7 9.37 -13.87 -9.30
N ILE A 8 9.04 -15.05 -9.79
CA ILE A 8 8.29 -16.06 -9.02
C ILE A 8 9.26 -17.16 -8.66
N LEU A 9 9.46 -17.37 -7.37
CA LEU A 9 10.33 -18.43 -6.86
C LEU A 9 9.65 -19.81 -7.00
N PRO A 10 10.41 -20.93 -6.95
CA PRO A 10 9.82 -22.26 -6.94
C PRO A 10 8.83 -22.52 -5.80
N SER A 11 8.93 -21.75 -4.71
CA SER A 11 7.99 -21.74 -3.58
C SER A 11 6.68 -21.00 -3.86
N ASN A 12 6.47 -20.45 -5.08
CA ASN A 12 5.41 -19.51 -5.44
C ASN A 12 5.46 -18.16 -4.70
N GLU A 13 6.56 -17.82 -4.08
CA GLU A 13 6.79 -16.50 -3.53
C GLU A 13 7.18 -15.51 -4.62
N HIS A 14 6.74 -14.27 -4.48
CA HIS A 14 7.05 -13.20 -5.41
C HIS A 14 8.19 -12.35 -4.88
N VAL A 15 9.18 -12.09 -5.74
CA VAL A 15 10.28 -11.17 -5.48
C VAL A 15 10.17 -10.00 -6.45
N ASP A 16 9.78 -8.84 -5.91
CA ASP A 16 9.69 -7.61 -6.69
C ASP A 16 11.00 -6.83 -6.60
N ILE A 17 11.62 -6.57 -7.75
CA ILE A 17 12.81 -5.73 -7.88
C ILE A 17 12.39 -4.41 -8.50
N LYS A 18 12.66 -3.33 -7.80
CA LYS A 18 12.28 -2.00 -8.24
C LYS A 18 13.44 -1.02 -8.11
N ASP A 19 13.69 -0.28 -9.19
CA ASP A 19 14.64 0.83 -9.18
C ASP A 19 14.22 1.86 -8.12
N ILE A 20 15.20 2.38 -7.38
CA ILE A 20 14.97 3.33 -6.29
C ILE A 20 14.20 4.58 -6.74
N ARG A 21 14.42 5.04 -7.99
CA ARG A 21 13.70 6.18 -8.56
C ARG A 21 12.20 5.91 -8.66
N LEU A 22 11.83 4.69 -9.13
CA LEU A 22 10.43 4.27 -9.20
C LEU A 22 9.83 4.08 -7.81
N MET A 23 10.62 3.62 -6.84
CA MET A 23 10.16 3.47 -5.47
C MET A 23 9.85 4.83 -4.83
N PHE A 24 10.70 5.82 -5.02
CA PHE A 24 10.46 7.19 -4.52
C PHE A 24 9.26 7.84 -5.21
N ASP A 25 9.06 7.61 -6.50
CA ASP A 25 7.85 8.03 -7.20
C ASP A 25 6.60 7.38 -6.60
N CYS A 26 6.67 6.10 -6.19
CA CYS A 26 5.56 5.44 -5.50
C CYS A 26 5.28 6.05 -4.12
N PHE A 27 6.32 6.47 -3.38
CA PHE A 27 6.13 7.19 -2.12
C PHE A 27 5.44 8.54 -2.33
N LYS A 28 5.87 9.33 -3.30
CA LYS A 28 5.25 10.62 -3.65
C LYS A 28 3.80 10.47 -4.12
N LYS A 29 3.49 9.38 -4.81
CA LYS A 29 2.11 9.03 -5.22
C LYS A 29 1.27 8.45 -4.09
N GLN A 30 1.84 8.31 -2.90
CA GLN A 30 1.19 7.71 -1.73
C GLN A 30 0.64 6.30 -1.98
N ASN A 31 1.41 5.50 -2.73
CA ASN A 31 1.02 4.12 -3.02
C ASN A 31 1.19 3.27 -1.77
N ILE A 32 0.07 2.85 -1.18
CA ILE A 32 0.01 2.12 0.09
C ILE A 32 0.86 0.83 0.08
N ASN A 33 0.91 0.10 -1.02
CA ASN A 33 1.69 -1.14 -1.14
C ASN A 33 3.21 -0.90 -1.05
N PHE A 34 3.68 0.32 -1.34
CA PHE A 34 5.09 0.69 -1.22
C PHE A 34 5.38 1.43 0.09
N LEU A 35 4.43 2.21 0.58
CA LEU A 35 4.60 2.89 1.86
C LEU A 35 4.69 1.90 3.02
N GLU A 36 3.91 0.80 3.01
CA GLU A 36 3.95 -0.20 4.08
C GLU A 36 5.35 -0.85 4.23
N ILE A 37 6.18 -0.85 3.17
CA ILE A 37 7.56 -1.37 3.22
C ILE A 37 8.43 -0.58 4.21
N LEU A 38 8.16 0.73 4.37
CA LEU A 38 8.91 1.59 5.31
C LEU A 38 8.69 1.21 6.79
N PHE A 39 7.63 0.44 7.08
CA PHE A 39 7.21 0.03 8.42
C PHE A 39 7.49 -1.45 8.71
N THR A 40 8.12 -2.18 7.77
CA THR A 40 8.50 -3.58 8.01
C THR A 40 9.57 -3.69 9.07
N LYS A 41 9.47 -4.74 9.91
CA LYS A 41 10.49 -5.09 10.89
C LYS A 41 11.62 -5.96 10.30
N TYR A 42 11.38 -6.53 9.14
CA TYR A 42 12.29 -7.45 8.47
C TYR A 42 12.81 -6.81 7.20
N TYR A 43 14.01 -6.25 7.28
CA TYR A 43 14.70 -5.68 6.14
C TYR A 43 16.21 -5.91 6.24
N TYR A 44 16.87 -5.85 5.12
CA TYR A 44 18.32 -5.85 5.02
C TYR A 44 18.74 -4.67 4.15
N LEU A 45 19.66 -3.87 4.67
CA LEU A 45 20.26 -2.77 3.93
C LEU A 45 21.65 -3.19 3.44
N ASN A 46 21.93 -2.95 2.16
CA ASN A 46 23.30 -3.07 1.66
C ASN A 46 24.20 -2.11 2.47
N PRO A 47 25.26 -2.62 3.14
CA PRO A 47 26.11 -1.80 4.02
C PRO A 47 26.67 -0.53 3.35
N VAL A 48 26.87 -0.56 2.03
CA VAL A 48 27.35 0.57 1.25
C VAL A 48 26.41 1.76 1.26
N TYR A 49 25.10 1.51 1.31
CA TYR A 49 24.04 2.51 1.22
C TYR A 49 23.23 2.63 2.53
N ALA A 50 23.60 1.86 3.54
CA ALA A 50 22.81 1.72 4.76
C ALA A 50 22.53 3.06 5.44
N ASP A 51 23.57 3.87 5.66
CA ASP A 51 23.45 5.18 6.33
C ASP A 51 22.57 6.15 5.54
N ILE A 52 22.67 6.08 4.21
CA ILE A 52 21.87 6.94 3.31
C ILE A 52 20.39 6.51 3.39
N TYR A 53 20.12 5.20 3.27
CA TYR A 53 18.75 4.71 3.28
C TYR A 53 18.10 4.74 4.67
N GLN A 54 18.90 4.69 5.74
CA GLN A 54 18.40 4.83 7.12
C GLN A 54 17.69 6.18 7.33
N LYS A 55 18.10 7.24 6.62
CA LYS A 55 17.39 8.54 6.64
C LYS A 55 15.94 8.39 6.18
N ILE A 56 15.70 7.56 5.15
CA ILE A 56 14.34 7.27 4.65
C ILE A 56 13.52 6.53 5.71
N LEU A 57 14.08 5.48 6.31
CA LEU A 57 13.39 4.69 7.33
C LEU A 57 13.06 5.52 8.58
N ASN A 58 13.97 6.40 9.00
CA ASN A 58 13.77 7.30 10.15
C ASN A 58 12.67 8.35 9.88
N ASN A 59 12.33 8.59 8.61
CA ASN A 59 11.30 9.54 8.21
C ASN A 59 10.04 8.84 7.62
N ALA A 60 9.84 7.57 7.92
CA ALA A 60 8.75 6.76 7.36
C ALA A 60 7.37 7.42 7.53
N GLU A 61 7.04 7.92 8.73
CA GLU A 61 5.76 8.62 8.98
C GLU A 61 5.64 9.91 8.16
N ASN A 62 6.68 10.74 8.09
CA ASN A 62 6.66 11.95 7.28
C ASN A 62 6.44 11.66 5.80
N ILE A 63 7.07 10.58 5.30
CA ILE A 63 6.92 10.13 3.92
C ILE A 63 5.49 9.59 3.69
N ALA A 64 4.93 8.85 4.62
CA ALA A 64 3.57 8.34 4.54
C ALA A 64 2.51 9.45 4.63
N HIS A 65 2.87 10.61 5.18
CA HIS A 65 2.06 11.82 5.22
C HIS A 65 2.53 12.92 4.24
N TYR A 66 3.30 12.55 3.21
CA TYR A 66 3.78 13.50 2.20
C TYR A 66 2.66 14.31 1.54
N ASN A 67 1.57 13.62 1.19
CA ASN A 67 0.38 14.22 0.60
C ASN A 67 -0.86 13.44 1.03
N ASN A 68 -1.46 13.84 2.14
CA ASN A 68 -2.62 13.15 2.71
C ASN A 68 -3.83 13.14 1.76
N TYR A 69 -3.99 14.17 0.92
CA TYR A 69 -5.03 14.20 -0.10
C TYR A 69 -4.86 13.07 -1.12
N ALA A 70 -3.64 12.87 -1.61
CA ALA A 70 -3.30 11.76 -2.51
C ALA A 70 -3.42 10.40 -1.81
N ALA A 71 -3.03 10.31 -0.52
CA ALA A 71 -3.17 9.09 0.28
C ALA A 71 -4.62 8.64 0.40
N VAL A 72 -5.52 9.55 0.80
CA VAL A 72 -6.97 9.27 0.90
C VAL A 72 -7.54 8.82 -0.45
N ASN A 73 -7.13 9.47 -1.54
CA ASN A 73 -7.57 9.09 -2.88
C ASN A 73 -7.06 7.69 -3.28
N CYS A 74 -5.82 7.37 -2.96
CA CYS A 74 -5.20 6.07 -3.24
C CYS A 74 -5.88 4.94 -2.45
N ILE A 75 -6.08 5.14 -1.14
CA ILE A 75 -6.70 4.13 -0.26
C ILE A 75 -8.15 3.87 -0.69
N ALA A 76 -8.92 4.92 -0.96
CA ALA A 76 -10.29 4.79 -1.47
C ALA A 76 -10.32 4.07 -2.83
N GLY A 77 -9.39 4.42 -3.72
CA GLY A 77 -9.22 3.75 -5.01
C GLY A 77 -8.99 2.24 -4.89
N MET A 78 -8.23 1.81 -3.88
CA MET A 78 -8.04 0.38 -3.60
C MET A 78 -9.34 -0.31 -3.21
N VAL A 79 -10.19 0.32 -2.39
CA VAL A 79 -11.51 -0.27 -2.04
C VAL A 79 -12.36 -0.47 -3.28
N PHE A 80 -12.40 0.52 -4.18
CA PHE A 80 -13.17 0.43 -5.43
C PHE A 80 -12.62 -0.65 -6.36
N GLU A 81 -11.29 -0.72 -6.51
CA GLU A 81 -10.63 -1.77 -7.30
C GLU A 81 -10.94 -3.17 -6.75
N LYS A 82 -10.81 -3.36 -5.43
CA LYS A 82 -11.07 -4.66 -4.80
C LYS A 82 -12.55 -5.04 -4.88
N ARG A 83 -13.48 -4.06 -4.81
CA ARG A 83 -14.90 -4.31 -5.07
C ARG A 83 -15.16 -4.75 -6.50
N ALA A 84 -14.56 -4.10 -7.48
CA ALA A 84 -14.68 -4.50 -8.89
C ALA A 84 -14.14 -5.92 -9.13
N ALA A 85 -13.05 -6.28 -8.46
CA ALA A 85 -12.43 -7.60 -8.57
C ALA A 85 -13.16 -8.71 -7.76
N LEU A 86 -14.07 -8.36 -6.85
CA LEU A 86 -14.67 -9.29 -5.87
C LEU A 86 -15.29 -10.54 -6.51
N CYS A 87 -16.05 -10.37 -7.59
CA CYS A 87 -16.73 -11.46 -8.31
C CYS A 87 -16.24 -11.56 -9.77
N HIS A 88 -15.20 -10.82 -10.16
CA HIS A 88 -14.72 -10.83 -11.53
C HIS A 88 -13.80 -12.03 -11.80
N PRO A 89 -14.07 -12.86 -12.83
CA PRO A 89 -13.32 -14.08 -13.11
C PRO A 89 -11.98 -13.78 -13.83
N TYR A 90 -11.10 -13.00 -13.19
CA TYR A 90 -9.74 -12.86 -13.70
C TYR A 90 -9.05 -14.24 -13.78
N PRO A 91 -8.15 -14.49 -14.74
CA PRO A 91 -7.48 -15.79 -14.88
C PRO A 91 -6.85 -16.32 -13.60
N SER A 92 -6.29 -15.43 -12.75
CA SER A 92 -5.70 -15.79 -11.46
C SER A 92 -6.70 -16.04 -10.32
N LEU A 93 -7.99 -15.74 -10.54
CA LEU A 93 -9.05 -15.83 -9.53
C LEU A 93 -10.16 -16.80 -9.91
N ILE A 94 -10.16 -17.32 -11.14
CA ILE A 94 -11.27 -18.10 -11.72
C ILE A 94 -11.68 -19.28 -10.83
N ASP A 95 -10.73 -20.07 -10.35
CA ASP A 95 -11.00 -21.24 -9.50
C ASP A 95 -11.73 -20.85 -8.20
N ARG A 96 -11.41 -19.68 -7.65
CA ARG A 96 -12.07 -19.18 -6.42
C ARG A 96 -13.46 -18.67 -6.69
N ILE A 97 -13.64 -17.96 -7.82
CA ILE A 97 -14.94 -17.41 -8.24
C ILE A 97 -15.89 -18.57 -8.58
N GLU A 98 -15.45 -19.58 -9.35
CA GLU A 98 -16.26 -20.76 -9.66
C GLU A 98 -16.66 -21.55 -8.42
N LYS A 99 -15.72 -21.69 -7.46
CA LYS A 99 -15.96 -22.47 -6.25
C LYS A 99 -16.82 -21.77 -5.20
N TYR A 100 -16.66 -20.45 -5.03
CA TYR A 100 -17.26 -19.71 -3.91
C TYR A 100 -18.15 -18.54 -4.35
N GLY A 101 -18.19 -18.22 -5.63
CA GLY A 101 -18.90 -17.07 -6.19
C GLY A 101 -18.16 -15.72 -6.05
N TYR A 102 -17.14 -15.66 -5.17
CA TYR A 102 -16.35 -14.44 -4.94
C TYR A 102 -14.97 -14.77 -4.37
N ASP A 103 -14.03 -13.82 -4.49
CA ASP A 103 -12.70 -13.93 -3.86
C ASP A 103 -12.68 -13.27 -2.48
N ARG A 104 -12.60 -14.10 -1.43
CA ARG A 104 -12.54 -13.67 -0.03
C ARG A 104 -11.34 -12.76 0.27
N LYS A 105 -10.23 -12.91 -0.45
CA LYS A 105 -9.08 -12.02 -0.32
C LYS A 105 -9.44 -10.59 -0.70
N GLN A 106 -10.26 -10.40 -1.74
CA GLN A 106 -10.71 -9.06 -2.12
C GLN A 106 -11.62 -8.46 -1.04
N LEU A 107 -12.57 -9.24 -0.50
CA LEU A 107 -13.42 -8.77 0.60
C LEU A 107 -12.61 -8.37 1.85
N HIS A 108 -11.64 -9.20 2.22
CA HIS A 108 -10.70 -8.88 3.30
C HIS A 108 -9.97 -7.54 3.06
N HIS A 109 -9.49 -7.30 1.84
CA HIS A 109 -8.82 -6.04 1.51
C HIS A 109 -9.77 -4.84 1.57
N ILE A 110 -11.04 -5.00 1.15
CA ILE A 110 -12.04 -3.93 1.25
C ILE A 110 -12.17 -3.48 2.71
N PHE A 111 -12.41 -4.40 3.64
CA PHE A 111 -12.58 -4.07 5.06
C PHE A 111 -11.32 -3.47 5.67
N ARG A 112 -10.14 -4.05 5.36
CA ARG A 112 -8.85 -3.55 5.85
C ARG A 112 -8.59 -2.11 5.37
N CYS A 113 -8.86 -1.82 4.09
CA CYS A 113 -8.63 -0.49 3.53
C CYS A 113 -9.65 0.53 4.05
N GLU A 114 -10.91 0.15 4.25
CA GLU A 114 -11.91 1.01 4.88
C GLU A 114 -11.52 1.38 6.32
N GLU A 115 -11.13 0.40 7.12
CA GLU A 115 -10.65 0.64 8.50
C GLU A 115 -9.42 1.55 8.50
N PHE A 116 -8.43 1.23 7.64
CA PHE A 116 -7.23 2.04 7.49
C PHE A 116 -7.58 3.50 7.17
N LEU A 117 -8.45 3.72 6.18
CA LEU A 117 -8.87 5.07 5.76
C LEU A 117 -9.48 5.86 6.92
N ASN A 118 -10.41 5.25 7.67
CA ASN A 118 -11.06 5.90 8.81
C ASN A 118 -10.05 6.33 9.88
N ARG A 119 -9.10 5.47 10.22
CA ARG A 119 -8.08 5.75 11.24
C ARG A 119 -7.06 6.77 10.75
N PHE A 120 -6.66 6.68 9.48
CA PHE A 120 -5.74 7.63 8.86
C PHE A 120 -6.29 9.06 8.86
N ILE A 121 -7.55 9.26 8.46
CA ILE A 121 -8.17 10.60 8.45
C ILE A 121 -8.47 11.13 9.86
N SER A 122 -8.57 10.25 10.87
CA SER A 122 -8.70 10.66 12.27
C SER A 122 -7.37 11.10 12.90
N GLY A 123 -6.27 11.03 12.14
CA GLY A 123 -4.94 11.47 12.58
C GLY A 123 -4.13 10.42 13.33
N GLU A 124 -4.51 9.14 13.22
CA GLU A 124 -3.70 8.06 13.77
C GLU A 124 -2.42 7.87 12.93
N SER A 125 -1.32 7.44 13.57
CA SER A 125 -0.07 7.20 12.85
C SER A 125 -0.24 6.14 11.77
N TYR A 126 0.49 6.28 10.66
CA TYR A 126 0.43 5.31 9.56
C TYR A 126 0.79 3.89 10.02
N ALA A 127 1.83 3.79 10.86
CA ALA A 127 2.25 2.52 11.46
C ALA A 127 1.10 1.82 12.21
N ASN A 128 0.33 2.56 12.99
CA ASN A 128 -0.82 2.01 13.71
C ASN A 128 -1.94 1.60 12.76
N CYS A 129 -2.23 2.41 11.74
CA CYS A 129 -3.25 2.09 10.74
C CYS A 129 -2.94 0.79 9.97
N LEU A 130 -1.67 0.39 9.85
CA LEU A 130 -1.28 -0.89 9.23
C LEU A 130 -1.72 -2.11 10.04
N ILE A 131 -1.96 -1.96 11.34
CA ILE A 131 -2.37 -3.06 12.23
C ILE A 131 -3.89 -3.00 12.40
N PRO A 132 -4.65 -3.94 11.81
CA PRO A 132 -6.11 -3.96 11.97
C PRO A 132 -6.53 -4.13 13.42
N THR A 133 -7.64 -3.51 13.82
CA THR A 133 -8.19 -3.65 15.18
C THR A 133 -8.87 -4.99 15.39
N ASN A 134 -9.49 -5.53 14.35
CA ASN A 134 -10.20 -6.83 14.42
C ASN A 134 -9.52 -7.89 13.54
N ILE A 135 -8.34 -8.33 14.00
CA ILE A 135 -7.51 -9.32 13.27
C ILE A 135 -8.25 -10.64 13.09
N GLU A 136 -8.97 -11.12 14.12
CA GLU A 136 -9.65 -12.42 14.06
C GLU A 136 -10.81 -12.40 13.05
N PHE A 137 -11.61 -11.34 13.04
CA PHE A 137 -12.64 -11.17 12.00
C PHE A 137 -12.03 -11.20 10.58
N LEU A 138 -10.95 -10.45 10.36
CA LEU A 138 -10.29 -10.41 9.06
C LEU A 138 -9.70 -11.77 8.67
N LYS A 139 -9.17 -12.53 9.62
CA LYS A 139 -8.71 -13.91 9.38
C LYS A 139 -9.87 -14.81 8.93
N GLU A 140 -11.02 -14.76 9.64
CA GLU A 140 -12.21 -15.51 9.28
C GLU A 140 -12.71 -15.14 7.88
N VAL A 141 -12.82 -13.84 7.57
CA VAL A 141 -13.19 -13.37 6.22
C VAL A 141 -12.29 -13.97 5.14
N LYS A 142 -10.98 -14.03 5.38
CA LYS A 142 -10.00 -14.49 4.39
C LYS A 142 -9.96 -16.01 4.25
N SER A 143 -10.01 -16.75 5.36
CA SER A 143 -9.72 -18.19 5.41
C SER A 143 -10.96 -19.08 5.45
N ASN A 144 -12.04 -18.66 6.10
CA ASN A 144 -13.23 -19.48 6.29
C ASN A 144 -14.24 -19.32 5.13
N PRO A 145 -14.44 -20.35 4.28
CA PRO A 145 -15.28 -20.24 3.09
C PRO A 145 -16.77 -20.11 3.35
N ILE A 146 -17.22 -20.48 4.54
CA ILE A 146 -18.64 -20.44 4.92
C ILE A 146 -18.97 -19.24 5.83
N PHE A 147 -17.99 -18.44 6.22
CA PHE A 147 -18.15 -17.35 7.16
C PHE A 147 -19.08 -16.25 6.64
N ILE A 148 -18.95 -15.89 5.37
CA ILE A 148 -19.81 -14.90 4.70
C ILE A 148 -20.35 -15.51 3.40
N SER A 149 -21.66 -15.55 3.23
CA SER A 149 -22.28 -15.98 1.97
C SER A 149 -22.04 -14.98 0.85
N LEU A 150 -22.08 -15.42 -0.41
CA LEU A 150 -21.92 -14.56 -1.59
C LEU A 150 -22.85 -13.33 -1.54
N LYS A 151 -24.14 -13.53 -1.23
CA LYS A 151 -25.11 -12.42 -1.11
C LYS A 151 -24.68 -11.38 -0.09
N ASN A 152 -24.22 -11.84 1.08
CA ASN A 152 -23.75 -10.94 2.14
C ASN A 152 -22.41 -10.31 1.80
N ALA A 153 -21.50 -11.02 1.13
CA ALA A 153 -20.21 -10.47 0.69
C ALA A 153 -20.40 -9.31 -0.27
N ILE A 154 -21.29 -9.45 -1.25
CA ILE A 154 -21.63 -8.37 -2.20
C ILE A 154 -22.25 -7.19 -1.45
N LYS A 155 -23.25 -7.44 -0.60
CA LYS A 155 -23.91 -6.36 0.18
C LYS A 155 -22.93 -5.59 1.05
N LEU A 156 -22.10 -6.28 1.83
CA LEU A 156 -21.12 -5.66 2.73
C LEU A 156 -20.06 -4.89 1.97
N ALA A 157 -19.62 -5.42 0.82
CA ALA A 157 -18.66 -4.72 -0.04
C ALA A 157 -19.26 -3.44 -0.65
N ASP A 158 -20.54 -3.47 -1.08
CA ASP A 158 -21.23 -2.29 -1.61
C ASP A 158 -21.44 -1.22 -0.53
N GLU A 159 -21.84 -1.62 0.67
CA GLU A 159 -21.97 -0.73 1.82
C GLU A 159 -20.62 -0.07 2.19
N SER A 160 -19.52 -0.85 2.15
CA SER A 160 -18.16 -0.35 2.36
C SER A 160 -17.78 0.70 1.30
N VAL A 161 -18.06 0.43 0.03
CA VAL A 161 -17.82 1.36 -1.07
C VAL A 161 -18.57 2.68 -0.85
N GLU A 162 -19.85 2.64 -0.48
CA GLU A 162 -20.64 3.86 -0.26
C GLU A 162 -20.12 4.67 0.94
N ARG A 163 -19.75 4.00 2.05
CA ARG A 163 -19.11 4.70 3.17
C ARG A 163 -17.79 5.35 2.76
N VAL A 164 -16.92 4.62 2.05
CA VAL A 164 -15.62 5.13 1.58
C VAL A 164 -15.79 6.29 0.59
N LYS A 165 -16.77 6.25 -0.30
CA LYS A 165 -17.10 7.38 -1.19
C LYS A 165 -17.45 8.63 -0.38
N THR A 166 -18.32 8.48 0.62
CA THR A 166 -18.76 9.60 1.47
C THR A 166 -17.58 10.18 2.26
N ILE A 167 -16.76 9.31 2.87
CA ILE A 167 -15.56 9.71 3.62
C ILE A 167 -14.59 10.46 2.73
N LYS A 168 -14.27 9.89 1.56
CA LYS A 168 -13.39 10.51 0.58
C LYS A 168 -13.92 11.88 0.15
N GLN A 169 -15.19 11.96 -0.22
CA GLN A 169 -15.77 13.22 -0.68
C GLN A 169 -15.72 14.30 0.43
N ASN A 170 -16.12 13.95 1.64
CA ASN A 170 -16.05 14.88 2.78
C ASN A 170 -14.62 15.36 3.04
N TYR A 171 -13.63 14.46 2.96
CA TYR A 171 -12.23 14.83 3.13
C TYR A 171 -11.76 15.77 2.02
N MET A 172 -12.07 15.45 0.76
CA MET A 172 -11.67 16.24 -0.40
C MET A 172 -12.28 17.65 -0.40
N ASP A 173 -13.50 17.80 0.09
CA ASP A 173 -14.22 19.08 0.13
C ASP A 173 -13.73 20.00 1.27
N ASN A 174 -13.18 19.43 2.34
CA ASN A 174 -12.85 20.18 3.56
C ASN A 174 -11.34 20.30 3.84
N VAL A 175 -10.49 19.55 3.14
CA VAL A 175 -9.04 19.53 3.39
C VAL A 175 -8.29 20.06 2.18
N ALA A 176 -7.51 21.11 2.37
CA ALA A 176 -6.66 21.66 1.32
C ALA A 176 -5.51 20.68 0.98
N ILE A 177 -5.13 20.65 -0.30
CA ILE A 177 -3.96 19.91 -0.75
C ILE A 177 -2.71 20.53 -0.12
N LYS A 178 -1.99 19.74 0.66
CA LYS A 178 -0.72 20.12 1.28
C LYS A 178 0.32 19.07 0.98
N ILE A 179 1.44 19.53 0.43
CA ILE A 179 2.61 18.69 0.13
C ILE A 179 3.70 19.01 1.15
N ASN A 180 4.29 17.98 1.73
CA ASN A 180 5.41 18.13 2.65
C ASN A 180 6.72 18.33 1.85
N SER A 181 7.16 19.58 1.71
CA SER A 181 8.38 19.94 0.94
C SER A 181 9.67 19.39 1.56
N GLU A 182 9.69 19.15 2.88
CA GLU A 182 10.85 18.56 3.55
C GLU A 182 11.08 17.11 3.09
N VAL A 183 9.98 16.38 2.83
CA VAL A 183 10.05 15.04 2.25
C VAL A 183 10.55 15.06 0.81
N ASP A 184 10.15 16.06 0.02
CA ASP A 184 10.71 16.22 -1.33
C ASP A 184 12.24 16.41 -1.30
N THR A 185 12.71 17.29 -0.43
CA THR A 185 14.15 17.52 -0.23
C THR A 185 14.83 16.23 0.23
N LEU A 186 14.31 15.58 1.26
CA LEU A 186 14.85 14.31 1.78
C LEU A 186 15.00 13.25 0.68
N LEU A 187 13.94 13.01 -0.12
CA LEU A 187 13.96 11.99 -1.16
C LEU A 187 14.94 12.33 -2.29
N ASN A 188 14.99 13.61 -2.70
CA ASN A 188 15.89 14.06 -3.74
C ASN A 188 17.37 14.00 -3.29
N ASP A 189 17.67 14.46 -2.08
CA ASP A 189 19.02 14.40 -1.50
C ASP A 189 19.49 12.95 -1.32
N THR A 190 18.60 12.08 -0.83
CA THR A 190 18.89 10.65 -0.72
C THR A 190 19.21 10.02 -2.08
N LEU A 191 18.43 10.35 -3.10
CA LEU A 191 18.66 9.85 -4.46
C LEU A 191 19.99 10.35 -5.01
N TYR A 192 20.29 11.63 -4.81
CA TYR A 192 21.59 12.23 -5.20
C TYR A 192 22.76 11.53 -4.50
N ASP A 193 22.69 11.32 -3.18
CA ASP A 193 23.72 10.65 -2.41
C ASP A 193 23.97 9.21 -2.89
N ILE A 194 22.89 8.46 -3.21
CA ILE A 194 23.00 7.09 -3.75
C ILE A 194 23.72 7.11 -5.12
N PHE A 195 23.32 8.00 -6.02
CA PHE A 195 23.96 8.07 -7.34
C PHE A 195 25.41 8.52 -7.25
N LYS A 196 25.70 9.53 -6.42
CA LYS A 196 27.08 10.00 -6.19
C LYS A 196 27.97 8.87 -5.70
N LEU A 197 27.50 8.10 -4.71
CA LEU A 197 28.27 6.99 -4.15
C LEU A 197 28.43 5.84 -5.15
N SER A 198 27.41 5.53 -5.93
CA SER A 198 27.47 4.51 -6.99
C SER A 198 28.50 4.92 -8.07
N PHE A 199 28.46 6.17 -8.50
CA PHE A 199 29.38 6.70 -9.51
C PHE A 199 30.84 6.70 -9.04
N ILE A 200 31.11 7.11 -7.80
CA ILE A 200 32.45 7.06 -7.22
C ILE A 200 32.99 5.64 -7.21
N LYS A 201 32.15 4.64 -6.88
CA LYS A 201 32.57 3.23 -6.88
C LYS A 201 32.89 2.71 -8.28
N GLU A 202 32.10 3.09 -9.28
CA GLU A 202 32.38 2.69 -10.67
C GLU A 202 33.68 3.29 -11.21
N LEU A 203 34.07 4.49 -10.72
CA LEU A 203 35.33 5.12 -11.12
C LEU A 203 36.55 4.55 -10.39
N GLN A 204 36.37 3.83 -9.29
CA GLN A 204 37.45 3.21 -8.52
C GLN A 204 37.73 1.75 -8.95
N LEU A 205 36.97 1.23 -9.90
CA LEU A 205 37.16 -0.07 -10.54
C LEU A 205 38.05 0.06 -11.77
#